data_74c8eb2f0aaeabef90d32f78c02e7859
#
_entry.id   74c8eb2f0aaeabef90d32f78c02e7859
#
_cell.length_a   1.000
_cell.length_b   1.000
_cell.length_c   1.000
_cell.angle_alpha   90.00
_cell.angle_beta   90.00
_cell.angle_gamma   90.00
#
_symmetry.space_group_name_H-M   'P 1'
#
loop_
_entity.id
_entity.type
_entity.pdbx_description
1 polymer ?
#
loop_
_entity_poly.entity_id
_entity_poly.type
_entity_poly.pdbx_seq_one_letter_code
_entity_poly.pdbx_strand_id
1 'polypeptide(L)'
;TLEVVQTLEGKPTTIPGKYIVTLHEDNLNYRKTNDYDQAQAGMRKVAQDIVAKYGVSPTQVDKVYGSLLTGFSATLSTSQVAALRNDPSVQYIEEDGIAYATADVTQPSATWGLDRIDQANLPLSTSYTYGQTGEGVKVFILDTGILYGHSEFEGRAQQGYSGYDTDGTDRNGHGTHVAGTVGGKLYGVAKKATLVSVKVLSDSGSGAFSTIIAGLDWVLANKGTSPSVINMSLGGSGSNTTLNSAVKRLYDAKVPVIVAAGNDNRDASGFTPANAPQAYAVGSSTNTDARSSFSNFGPLVKIFAPGSSITSAWWTSTTALNTISGTSMASPHVAGAAALLLQANPTATTQQIYDSISTNATKNKITNSNSTNNHVLFTRAGSVVNPDPDPQPVTINLSGTVTKVSGRVRGNLTYSGFTTGQRVQIFRNGTRVTTTTNLTSYADQTNIRGGGSITYRVCAEGTTNCSATITLTF
;
A
#
# COMPACT_ATOMS: atom_id res chain seq x y z
N THR A 1 0.68 -5.44 -35.46
CA THR A 1 -0.57 -6.02 -34.94
C THR A 1 -0.41 -6.11 -33.44
N LEU A 2 -1.14 -5.26 -32.72
CA LEU A 2 -1.29 -5.37 -31.27
C LEU A 2 -1.95 -6.72 -30.99
N GLU A 3 -1.28 -7.65 -30.34
CA GLU A 3 -1.95 -8.76 -29.70
C GLU A 3 -2.84 -8.16 -28.61
N VAL A 4 -4.15 -8.20 -28.85
CA VAL A 4 -5.16 -7.80 -27.87
C VAL A 4 -5.18 -8.89 -26.81
N VAL A 5 -4.42 -8.69 -25.75
CA VAL A 5 -4.55 -9.50 -24.55
C VAL A 5 -5.91 -9.15 -23.92
N GLN A 6 -6.72 -10.19 -23.69
CA GLN A 6 -8.10 -10.06 -23.24
C GLN A 6 -8.15 -9.35 -21.86
N THR A 7 -8.67 -8.14 -21.84
CA THR A 7 -9.05 -7.48 -20.58
C THR A 7 -10.28 -8.16 -19.99
N LEU A 8 -10.48 -8.09 -18.66
CA LEU A 8 -11.69 -8.57 -18.00
C LEU A 8 -12.90 -7.67 -18.28
N GLU A 9 -12.68 -6.48 -18.83
CA GLU A 9 -13.71 -5.52 -19.19
C GLU A 9 -14.67 -6.08 -20.23
N GLY A 10 -15.97 -6.04 -19.91
CA GLY A 10 -17.02 -6.60 -20.77
C GLY A 10 -17.17 -8.12 -20.71
N LYS A 11 -16.36 -8.85 -19.93
CA LYS A 11 -16.57 -10.27 -19.68
C LYS A 11 -17.64 -10.50 -18.62
N PRO A 12 -18.44 -11.57 -18.75
CA PRO A 12 -19.40 -11.94 -17.70
C PRO A 12 -18.66 -12.18 -16.37
N THR A 13 -19.20 -11.66 -15.29
CA THR A 13 -18.65 -11.86 -13.94
C THR A 13 -19.23 -13.07 -13.23
N THR A 14 -20.42 -13.52 -13.68
CA THR A 14 -21.14 -14.66 -13.12
C THR A 14 -21.67 -15.56 -14.23
N ILE A 15 -21.99 -16.81 -13.89
CA ILE A 15 -22.62 -17.79 -14.78
C ILE A 15 -24.14 -17.72 -14.56
N PRO A 16 -24.93 -17.26 -15.53
CA PRO A 16 -26.38 -17.09 -15.35
C PRO A 16 -27.06 -18.37 -14.89
N GLY A 17 -27.83 -18.29 -13.83
CA GLY A 17 -28.61 -19.40 -13.26
C GLY A 17 -27.80 -20.44 -12.49
N LYS A 18 -26.46 -20.27 -12.36
CA LYS A 18 -25.63 -21.10 -11.48
C LYS A 18 -25.39 -20.43 -10.13
N TYR A 19 -25.48 -21.23 -9.08
CA TYR A 19 -25.31 -20.77 -7.70
C TYR A 19 -24.44 -21.72 -6.91
N ILE A 20 -23.69 -21.16 -5.96
CA ILE A 20 -22.98 -21.88 -4.91
C ILE A 20 -23.83 -21.80 -3.63
N VAL A 21 -24.13 -22.93 -3.05
CA VAL A 21 -24.91 -23.07 -1.81
C VAL A 21 -24.00 -23.59 -0.72
N THR A 22 -23.76 -22.78 0.30
CA THR A 22 -22.99 -23.15 1.49
C THR A 22 -23.94 -23.56 2.61
N LEU A 23 -23.62 -24.64 3.31
CA LEU A 23 -24.48 -25.26 4.29
C LEU A 23 -23.90 -25.14 5.72
N HIS A 24 -24.78 -25.08 6.71
CA HIS A 24 -24.44 -25.20 8.13
C HIS A 24 -24.10 -26.65 8.45
N GLU A 25 -22.89 -26.96 8.84
CA GLU A 25 -22.42 -28.33 9.15
C GLU A 25 -23.24 -28.99 10.26
N ASP A 26 -23.58 -28.23 11.30
CA ASP A 26 -24.30 -28.71 12.48
C ASP A 26 -25.76 -29.14 12.20
N ASN A 27 -26.33 -28.69 11.08
CA ASN A 27 -27.73 -28.96 10.68
C ASN A 27 -27.80 -30.13 9.68
N LEU A 28 -26.71 -30.85 9.43
CA LEU A 28 -26.67 -31.90 8.43
C LEU A 28 -26.45 -33.27 9.05
N ASN A 29 -27.15 -34.27 8.52
CA ASN A 29 -26.80 -35.66 8.77
C ASN A 29 -25.62 -36.09 7.87
N TYR A 30 -24.49 -35.38 8.03
CA TYR A 30 -23.26 -35.57 7.27
C TYR A 30 -22.07 -35.57 8.21
N ARG A 31 -21.16 -36.54 8.06
CA ARG A 31 -19.91 -36.59 8.81
C ARG A 31 -18.73 -36.43 7.87
N LYS A 32 -17.93 -35.41 8.10
CA LYS A 32 -16.66 -35.21 7.38
C LYS A 32 -15.75 -36.43 7.55
N THR A 33 -15.09 -36.82 6.48
CA THR A 33 -14.08 -37.87 6.45
C THR A 33 -12.85 -37.34 5.73
N ASN A 34 -11.68 -37.91 6.06
CA ASN A 34 -10.43 -37.60 5.38
C ASN A 34 -10.30 -38.29 4.02
N ASP A 35 -11.17 -39.22 3.70
CA ASP A 35 -11.27 -39.86 2.39
C ASP A 35 -12.08 -38.93 1.47
N TYR A 36 -11.41 -38.43 0.43
CA TYR A 36 -12.01 -37.46 -0.50
C TYR A 36 -13.22 -38.02 -1.23
N ASP A 37 -13.15 -39.24 -1.73
CA ASP A 37 -14.23 -39.85 -2.52
C ASP A 37 -15.47 -40.10 -1.65
N GLN A 38 -15.28 -40.57 -0.42
CA GLN A 38 -16.36 -40.73 0.54
C GLN A 38 -16.98 -39.38 0.93
N ALA A 39 -16.15 -38.33 1.14
CA ALA A 39 -16.64 -37.00 1.43
C ALA A 39 -17.49 -36.45 0.28
N GLN A 40 -17.03 -36.61 -0.97
CA GLN A 40 -17.77 -36.19 -2.15
C GLN A 40 -19.09 -36.98 -2.33
N ALA A 41 -19.08 -38.30 -2.18
CA ALA A 41 -20.27 -39.13 -2.29
C ALA A 41 -21.31 -38.78 -1.21
N GLY A 42 -20.88 -38.63 0.03
CA GLY A 42 -21.74 -38.23 1.15
C GLY A 42 -22.37 -36.85 0.94
N MET A 43 -21.57 -35.84 0.54
CA MET A 43 -22.05 -34.49 0.29
C MET A 43 -22.99 -34.43 -0.91
N ARG A 44 -22.74 -35.22 -1.97
CA ARG A 44 -23.63 -35.32 -3.14
C ARG A 44 -25.01 -35.81 -2.73
N LYS A 45 -25.08 -36.82 -1.88
CA LYS A 45 -26.36 -37.30 -1.36
C LYS A 45 -27.09 -36.20 -0.56
N VAL A 46 -26.40 -35.53 0.34
CA VAL A 46 -26.96 -34.42 1.12
C VAL A 46 -27.48 -33.32 0.21
N ALA A 47 -26.71 -32.87 -0.76
CA ALA A 47 -27.08 -31.86 -1.71
C ALA A 47 -28.36 -32.24 -2.50
N GLN A 48 -28.40 -33.47 -3.02
CA GLN A 48 -29.55 -33.99 -3.76
C GLN A 48 -30.80 -34.09 -2.91
N ASP A 49 -30.67 -34.52 -1.65
CA ASP A 49 -31.79 -34.61 -0.70
C ASP A 49 -32.36 -33.21 -0.35
N ILE A 50 -31.46 -32.19 -0.22
CA ILE A 50 -31.87 -30.80 0.04
C ILE A 50 -32.60 -30.22 -1.18
N VAL A 51 -32.01 -30.26 -2.39
CA VAL A 51 -32.61 -29.63 -3.57
C VAL A 51 -33.90 -30.28 -3.98
N ALA A 52 -34.06 -31.59 -3.76
CA ALA A 52 -35.29 -32.32 -4.06
C ALA A 52 -36.53 -31.78 -3.29
N LYS A 53 -36.35 -31.30 -2.04
CA LYS A 53 -37.41 -30.68 -1.26
C LYS A 53 -38.00 -29.45 -1.92
N TYR A 54 -37.25 -28.79 -2.78
CA TYR A 54 -37.66 -27.52 -3.43
C TYR A 54 -37.93 -27.70 -4.93
N GLY A 55 -38.19 -28.94 -5.38
CA GLY A 55 -38.56 -29.24 -6.77
C GLY A 55 -37.40 -29.07 -7.74
N VAL A 56 -36.17 -29.12 -7.25
CA VAL A 56 -34.95 -29.11 -8.09
C VAL A 56 -34.57 -30.56 -8.38
N SER A 57 -34.32 -30.87 -9.67
CA SER A 57 -33.83 -32.21 -10.04
C SER A 57 -32.44 -32.46 -9.40
N PRO A 58 -32.21 -33.65 -8.81
CA PRO A 58 -30.91 -34.06 -8.32
C PRO A 58 -29.78 -33.95 -9.37
N THR A 59 -30.12 -34.02 -10.67
CA THR A 59 -29.17 -33.86 -11.79
C THR A 59 -28.70 -32.42 -11.99
N GLN A 60 -29.38 -31.45 -11.39
CA GLN A 60 -28.97 -30.03 -11.43
C GLN A 60 -27.89 -29.68 -10.41
N VAL A 61 -27.56 -30.61 -9.49
CA VAL A 61 -26.38 -30.48 -8.62
C VAL A 61 -25.12 -30.79 -9.44
N ASP A 62 -24.29 -29.78 -9.66
CA ASP A 62 -23.09 -29.88 -10.51
C ASP A 62 -21.86 -30.33 -9.68
N LYS A 63 -21.37 -29.51 -8.79
CA LYS A 63 -20.24 -29.80 -7.91
C LYS A 63 -20.68 -29.95 -6.47
N VAL A 64 -19.93 -30.69 -5.67
CA VAL A 64 -20.16 -30.78 -4.24
C VAL A 64 -18.84 -30.53 -3.50
N TYR A 65 -18.91 -29.98 -2.30
CA TYR A 65 -17.78 -29.57 -1.46
C TYR A 65 -17.92 -30.27 -0.12
N GLY A 66 -17.15 -31.32 0.09
CA GLY A 66 -17.25 -32.15 1.30
C GLY A 66 -16.01 -32.10 2.19
N SER A 67 -14.91 -31.49 1.74
CA SER A 67 -13.65 -31.48 2.46
C SER A 67 -13.25 -30.09 2.95
N LEU A 68 -13.16 -29.10 2.06
CA LEU A 68 -12.76 -27.72 2.38
C LEU A 68 -13.90 -26.97 3.09
N LEU A 69 -15.07 -26.99 2.49
CA LEU A 69 -16.31 -26.41 3.00
C LEU A 69 -17.45 -27.41 2.79
N THR A 70 -18.62 -27.15 3.41
CA THR A 70 -19.79 -27.99 3.26
C THR A 70 -20.79 -27.29 2.36
N GLY A 71 -21.07 -27.87 1.18
CA GLY A 71 -21.93 -27.21 0.22
C GLY A 71 -21.93 -27.85 -1.17
N PHE A 72 -22.55 -27.16 -2.14
CA PHE A 72 -22.64 -27.62 -3.52
C PHE A 72 -22.88 -26.46 -4.49
N SER A 73 -22.64 -26.69 -5.78
CA SER A 73 -23.13 -25.80 -6.83
C SER A 73 -24.28 -26.47 -7.59
N ALA A 74 -25.25 -25.64 -8.03
CA ALA A 74 -26.40 -26.13 -8.79
C ALA A 74 -26.93 -25.07 -9.76
N THR A 75 -27.65 -25.54 -10.80
CA THR A 75 -28.44 -24.68 -11.69
C THR A 75 -29.82 -24.48 -11.08
N LEU A 76 -30.16 -23.23 -10.73
CA LEU A 76 -31.38 -22.89 -10.00
C LEU A 76 -32.12 -21.73 -10.68
N SER A 77 -33.43 -21.75 -10.66
CA SER A 77 -34.27 -20.58 -10.98
C SER A 77 -34.28 -19.60 -9.80
N THR A 78 -34.64 -18.35 -10.05
CA THR A 78 -34.81 -17.34 -9.00
C THR A 78 -35.81 -17.75 -7.89
N SER A 79 -36.86 -18.45 -8.26
CA SER A 79 -37.86 -18.96 -7.28
C SER A 79 -37.26 -20.09 -6.44
N GLN A 80 -36.44 -20.97 -7.02
CA GLN A 80 -35.75 -22.05 -6.29
C GLN A 80 -34.71 -21.50 -5.33
N VAL A 81 -33.95 -20.47 -5.74
CA VAL A 81 -33.01 -19.77 -4.85
C VAL A 81 -33.73 -19.15 -3.66
N ALA A 82 -34.87 -18.46 -3.91
CA ALA A 82 -35.66 -17.85 -2.85
C ALA A 82 -36.22 -18.89 -1.85
N ALA A 83 -36.62 -20.05 -2.35
CA ALA A 83 -37.12 -21.16 -1.50
C ALA A 83 -35.98 -21.81 -0.70
N LEU A 84 -34.82 -22.10 -1.33
CA LEU A 84 -33.65 -22.69 -0.69
C LEU A 84 -33.04 -21.81 0.40
N ARG A 85 -33.11 -20.48 0.29
CA ARG A 85 -32.65 -19.56 1.34
C ARG A 85 -33.35 -19.71 2.67
N ASN A 86 -34.54 -20.32 2.69
CA ASN A 86 -35.33 -20.58 3.91
C ASN A 86 -35.06 -21.98 4.50
N ASP A 87 -34.23 -22.82 3.87
CA ASP A 87 -33.88 -24.12 4.44
C ASP A 87 -32.91 -23.90 5.62
N PRO A 88 -33.20 -24.45 6.80
CA PRO A 88 -32.35 -24.26 7.98
C PRO A 88 -30.95 -24.85 7.84
N SER A 89 -30.72 -25.71 6.85
CA SER A 89 -29.39 -26.23 6.56
C SER A 89 -28.56 -25.28 5.66
N VAL A 90 -29.19 -24.28 5.03
CA VAL A 90 -28.51 -23.34 4.12
C VAL A 90 -27.96 -22.15 4.92
N GLN A 91 -26.65 -21.93 4.82
CA GLN A 91 -25.98 -20.80 5.44
C GLN A 91 -26.07 -19.55 4.56
N TYR A 92 -25.71 -19.66 3.28
CA TYR A 92 -25.88 -18.61 2.28
C TYR A 92 -25.88 -19.20 0.85
N ILE A 93 -26.37 -18.41 -0.10
CA ILE A 93 -26.37 -18.72 -1.53
C ILE A 93 -25.82 -17.50 -2.27
N GLU A 94 -24.85 -17.73 -3.13
CA GLU A 94 -24.24 -16.72 -4.02
C GLU A 94 -24.27 -17.19 -5.47
N GLU A 95 -24.22 -16.25 -6.41
CA GLU A 95 -24.07 -16.58 -7.82
C GLU A 95 -22.67 -17.16 -8.08
N ASP A 96 -22.59 -18.19 -8.93
CA ASP A 96 -21.30 -18.79 -9.33
C ASP A 96 -20.52 -17.82 -10.23
N GLY A 97 -19.37 -17.40 -9.77
CA GLY A 97 -18.52 -16.43 -10.46
C GLY A 97 -17.63 -17.06 -11.51
N ILE A 98 -17.18 -16.26 -12.48
CA ILE A 98 -16.22 -16.67 -13.50
C ILE A 98 -14.84 -16.12 -13.14
N ALA A 99 -13.88 -17.01 -12.90
CA ALA A 99 -12.47 -16.66 -12.79
C ALA A 99 -11.79 -16.76 -14.16
N TYR A 100 -11.02 -15.76 -14.51
CA TYR A 100 -10.22 -15.73 -15.71
C TYR A 100 -8.74 -15.80 -15.39
N ALA A 101 -7.94 -16.46 -16.23
CA ALA A 101 -6.49 -16.34 -16.14
C ALA A 101 -6.10 -14.88 -16.42
N THR A 102 -5.37 -14.27 -15.51
CA THR A 102 -4.80 -12.94 -15.73
C THR A 102 -3.51 -13.10 -16.53
N ALA A 103 -3.49 -12.56 -17.75
CA ALA A 103 -2.26 -12.45 -18.53
C ALA A 103 -1.70 -11.03 -18.39
N ASP A 104 -0.40 -10.92 -18.23
CA ASP A 104 0.28 -9.62 -18.29
C ASP A 104 0.10 -9.03 -19.70
N VAL A 105 -0.06 -7.71 -19.76
CA VAL A 105 -0.10 -6.94 -21.00
C VAL A 105 1.28 -6.37 -21.26
N THR A 106 1.82 -6.54 -22.46
CA THR A 106 3.10 -5.93 -22.84
C THR A 106 2.86 -4.80 -23.84
N GLN A 107 3.25 -3.59 -23.45
CA GLN A 107 3.30 -2.42 -24.30
C GLN A 107 4.67 -2.39 -24.99
N PRO A 108 4.78 -2.51 -26.32
CA PRO A 108 6.05 -2.32 -27.04
C PRO A 108 6.39 -0.83 -27.14
N SER A 109 7.65 -0.54 -27.41
CA SER A 109 8.18 0.82 -27.56
C SER A 109 7.87 1.74 -26.36
N ALA A 110 7.93 1.16 -25.15
CA ALA A 110 7.76 1.92 -23.92
C ALA A 110 8.92 2.90 -23.70
N THR A 111 8.61 4.03 -23.04
CA THR A 111 9.69 4.93 -22.59
C THR A 111 10.57 4.22 -21.56
N TRP A 112 11.82 4.65 -21.49
CA TRP A 112 12.81 4.01 -20.61
C TRP A 112 12.37 3.95 -19.13
N GLY A 113 11.57 4.93 -18.68
CA GLY A 113 11.08 4.97 -17.32
C GLY A 113 10.11 3.84 -17.02
N LEU A 114 9.17 3.57 -17.93
CA LEU A 114 8.23 2.45 -17.81
C LEU A 114 8.95 1.10 -17.95
N ASP A 115 9.83 0.97 -18.95
CA ASP A 115 10.64 -0.22 -19.19
C ASP A 115 11.53 -0.57 -17.98
N ARG A 116 12.12 0.45 -17.30
CA ARG A 116 12.99 0.19 -16.14
C ARG A 116 12.22 -0.37 -14.93
N ILE A 117 10.98 0.00 -14.75
CA ILE A 117 10.22 -0.39 -13.56
C ILE A 117 9.53 -1.75 -13.67
N ASP A 118 9.48 -2.37 -14.84
CA ASP A 118 8.92 -3.71 -15.00
C ASP A 118 9.98 -4.82 -15.10
N GLN A 119 11.25 -4.47 -15.01
CA GLN A 119 12.36 -5.42 -15.03
C GLN A 119 13.35 -5.21 -13.88
N ALA A 120 13.95 -6.31 -13.41
CA ALA A 120 14.85 -6.28 -12.26
C ALA A 120 16.26 -5.77 -12.63
N ASN A 121 16.73 -5.98 -13.85
CA ASN A 121 18.10 -5.70 -14.28
C ASN A 121 18.13 -4.98 -15.63
N LEU A 122 19.20 -4.25 -15.88
CA LEU A 122 19.60 -3.78 -17.20
C LEU A 122 20.18 -4.94 -18.04
N PRO A 123 20.20 -4.86 -19.38
CA PRO A 123 19.75 -3.73 -20.20
C PRO A 123 18.22 -3.62 -20.32
N LEU A 124 17.75 -2.43 -20.74
CA LEU A 124 16.33 -2.18 -21.01
C LEU A 124 15.83 -2.99 -22.19
N SER A 125 14.54 -3.42 -22.12
CA SER A 125 13.87 -4.29 -23.11
C SER A 125 13.11 -3.53 -24.19
N THR A 126 12.92 -2.20 -24.02
CA THR A 126 12.06 -1.32 -24.81
C THR A 126 10.58 -1.67 -24.72
N SER A 127 10.16 -2.37 -23.68
CA SER A 127 8.76 -2.74 -23.42
C SER A 127 8.36 -2.43 -21.98
N TYR A 128 7.04 -2.37 -21.73
CA TYR A 128 6.47 -2.28 -20.39
C TYR A 128 5.39 -3.34 -20.21
N THR A 129 5.63 -4.27 -19.30
CA THR A 129 4.72 -5.37 -19.02
C THR A 129 4.03 -5.15 -17.68
N TYR A 130 2.70 -5.23 -17.66
CA TYR A 130 1.88 -4.98 -16.48
C TYR A 130 0.68 -5.92 -16.42
N GLY A 131 0.33 -6.38 -15.22
CA GLY A 131 -0.88 -7.18 -14.98
C GLY A 131 -2.05 -6.33 -14.45
N GLN A 132 -1.76 -5.20 -13.82
CA GLN A 132 -2.74 -4.27 -13.26
C GLN A 132 -2.71 -2.94 -14.02
N THR A 133 -3.83 -2.22 -14.01
CA THR A 133 -4.00 -0.95 -14.74
C THR A 133 -4.30 0.25 -13.84
N GLY A 134 -4.52 0.03 -12.55
CA GLY A 134 -4.98 1.05 -11.60
C GLY A 134 -6.48 1.35 -11.69
N GLU A 135 -7.27 0.52 -12.39
CA GLU A 135 -8.70 0.70 -12.54
C GLU A 135 -9.42 0.69 -11.18
N GLY A 136 -10.37 1.61 -10.99
CA GLY A 136 -11.09 1.79 -9.73
C GLY A 136 -10.34 2.59 -8.66
N VAL A 137 -9.07 2.96 -8.89
CA VAL A 137 -8.25 3.74 -7.97
C VAL A 137 -8.21 5.21 -8.39
N LYS A 138 -8.37 6.13 -7.43
CA LYS A 138 -8.19 7.57 -7.62
C LYS A 138 -6.76 7.98 -7.27
N VAL A 139 -6.10 8.71 -8.15
CA VAL A 139 -4.81 9.35 -7.84
C VAL A 139 -4.98 10.86 -7.84
N PHE A 140 -4.81 11.46 -6.68
CA PHE A 140 -4.87 12.90 -6.49
C PHE A 140 -3.51 13.54 -6.81
N ILE A 141 -3.49 14.44 -7.79
CA ILE A 141 -2.29 15.13 -8.26
C ILE A 141 -2.26 16.52 -7.65
N LEU A 142 -1.49 16.70 -6.57
CA LEU A 142 -1.29 18.00 -5.93
C LEU A 142 -0.18 18.73 -6.66
N ASP A 143 -0.56 19.62 -7.60
CA ASP A 143 0.38 20.23 -8.51
C ASP A 143 -0.17 21.56 -9.14
N THR A 144 0.26 21.91 -10.35
CA THR A 144 -0.15 23.12 -11.11
C THR A 144 -1.50 22.99 -11.82
N GLY A 145 -2.19 21.85 -11.68
CA GLY A 145 -3.41 21.51 -12.39
C GLY A 145 -3.21 20.34 -13.37
N ILE A 146 -4.22 20.02 -14.17
CA ILE A 146 -4.17 19.03 -15.26
C ILE A 146 -4.87 19.60 -16.48
N LEU A 147 -4.33 19.39 -17.69
CA LEU A 147 -5.04 19.60 -18.94
C LEU A 147 -5.99 18.41 -19.18
N TYR A 148 -7.22 18.48 -18.69
CA TYR A 148 -8.18 17.37 -18.64
C TYR A 148 -8.46 16.72 -19.99
N GLY A 149 -8.51 17.53 -21.07
CA GLY A 149 -8.80 17.06 -22.43
C GLY A 149 -7.60 16.44 -23.16
N HIS A 150 -6.46 16.24 -22.50
CA HIS A 150 -5.29 15.62 -23.14
C HIS A 150 -5.59 14.16 -23.50
N SER A 151 -5.18 13.74 -24.73
CA SER A 151 -5.47 12.39 -25.28
C SER A 151 -4.93 11.24 -24.45
N GLU A 152 -3.85 11.45 -23.70
CA GLU A 152 -3.32 10.47 -22.76
C GLU A 152 -4.29 10.10 -21.64
N PHE A 153 -5.22 10.96 -21.31
CA PHE A 153 -6.13 10.74 -20.19
C PHE A 153 -7.45 10.07 -20.57
N GLU A 154 -7.85 10.08 -21.84
CA GLU A 154 -9.06 9.40 -22.34
C GLU A 154 -10.32 9.68 -21.47
N GLY A 155 -10.46 10.92 -20.96
CA GLY A 155 -11.55 11.34 -20.08
C GLY A 155 -11.42 10.94 -18.61
N ARG A 156 -10.33 10.29 -18.20
CA ARG A 156 -10.07 9.88 -16.81
C ARG A 156 -9.53 10.97 -15.90
N ALA A 157 -9.09 12.10 -16.47
CA ALA A 157 -8.66 13.27 -15.69
C ALA A 157 -9.87 14.12 -15.30
N GLN A 158 -9.98 14.47 -14.04
CA GLN A 158 -11.13 15.17 -13.45
C GLN A 158 -10.66 16.38 -12.66
N GLN A 159 -11.48 17.45 -12.67
CA GLN A 159 -11.30 18.55 -11.75
C GLN A 159 -11.62 18.11 -10.32
N GLY A 160 -10.77 18.52 -9.38
CA GLY A 160 -10.99 18.38 -7.95
C GLY A 160 -10.99 19.77 -7.28
N TYR A 161 -9.86 20.14 -6.67
CA TYR A 161 -9.69 21.41 -5.96
C TYR A 161 -8.78 22.35 -6.74
N SER A 162 -9.05 23.64 -6.64
CA SER A 162 -8.11 24.70 -7.03
C SER A 162 -8.05 25.79 -5.96
N GLY A 163 -6.84 26.14 -5.55
CA GLY A 163 -6.57 27.27 -4.67
C GLY A 163 -6.24 28.57 -5.42
N TYR A 164 -6.31 28.57 -6.76
CA TYR A 164 -5.86 29.70 -7.58
C TYR A 164 -6.88 30.20 -8.60
N ASP A 165 -7.72 29.31 -9.12
CA ASP A 165 -8.71 29.60 -10.16
C ASP A 165 -9.96 28.73 -10.00
N THR A 166 -10.94 28.87 -10.86
CA THR A 166 -12.22 28.14 -10.78
C THR A 166 -12.23 26.84 -11.55
N ASP A 167 -11.33 26.65 -12.53
CA ASP A 167 -11.34 25.50 -13.43
C ASP A 167 -10.23 24.47 -13.13
N GLY A 168 -9.22 24.85 -12.33
CA GLY A 168 -8.12 23.95 -11.94
C GLY A 168 -7.27 23.46 -13.12
N THR A 169 -7.43 24.07 -14.31
CA THR A 169 -6.71 23.68 -15.53
C THR A 169 -5.23 24.05 -15.40
N ASP A 170 -4.37 23.18 -15.90
CA ASP A 170 -2.93 23.41 -15.93
C ASP A 170 -2.56 24.42 -17.03
N ARG A 171 -1.83 25.47 -16.64
CA ARG A 171 -1.26 26.48 -17.53
C ARG A 171 0.26 26.63 -17.34
N ASN A 172 0.87 25.63 -16.71
CA ASN A 172 2.31 25.52 -16.48
C ASN A 172 2.90 24.33 -17.25
N GLY A 173 2.26 23.17 -17.11
CA GLY A 173 2.64 21.90 -17.72
C GLY A 173 3.18 20.85 -16.74
N HIS A 174 3.67 21.28 -15.58
CA HIS A 174 4.26 20.35 -14.62
C HIS A 174 3.23 19.31 -14.11
N GLY A 175 2.03 19.76 -13.70
CA GLY A 175 0.99 18.86 -13.20
C GLY A 175 0.42 17.93 -14.29
N THR A 176 0.29 18.40 -15.55
CA THR A 176 -0.11 17.54 -16.68
C THR A 176 0.94 16.45 -16.96
N HIS A 177 2.23 16.81 -16.87
CA HIS A 177 3.32 15.86 -17.04
C HIS A 177 3.34 14.79 -15.94
N VAL A 178 3.19 15.20 -14.69
CA VAL A 178 3.07 14.34 -13.53
C VAL A 178 1.86 13.39 -13.67
N ALA A 179 0.69 13.93 -14.01
CA ALA A 179 -0.53 13.15 -14.24
C ALA A 179 -0.34 12.11 -15.36
N GLY A 180 0.34 12.50 -16.45
CA GLY A 180 0.67 11.61 -17.56
C GLY A 180 1.57 10.46 -17.15
N THR A 181 2.56 10.72 -16.29
CA THR A 181 3.46 9.68 -15.75
C THR A 181 2.75 8.74 -14.77
N VAL A 182 1.77 9.22 -14.00
CA VAL A 182 0.92 8.34 -13.18
C VAL A 182 0.04 7.45 -14.02
N GLY A 183 -0.76 8.03 -14.94
CA GLY A 183 -1.90 7.35 -15.51
C GLY A 183 -2.19 7.65 -17.00
N GLY A 184 -1.20 8.14 -17.75
CA GLY A 184 -1.32 8.29 -19.20
C GLY A 184 -1.47 6.95 -19.90
N LYS A 185 -2.17 6.95 -21.04
CA LYS A 185 -2.41 5.77 -21.87
C LYS A 185 -1.10 5.10 -22.32
N LEU A 186 -0.16 5.91 -22.85
CA LEU A 186 1.13 5.42 -23.34
C LEU A 186 2.26 5.64 -22.32
N TYR A 187 2.23 6.79 -21.62
CA TYR A 187 3.32 7.24 -20.75
C TYR A 187 3.10 6.94 -19.27
N GLY A 188 1.93 6.44 -18.88
CA GLY A 188 1.56 6.19 -17.50
C GLY A 188 1.80 4.78 -17.01
N VAL A 189 2.09 4.66 -15.71
CA VAL A 189 2.26 3.39 -14.98
C VAL A 189 0.88 2.73 -14.78
N ALA A 190 -0.09 3.46 -14.23
CA ALA A 190 -1.45 3.00 -13.88
C ALA A 190 -2.46 3.50 -14.95
N LYS A 191 -2.46 2.85 -16.09
CA LYS A 191 -3.07 3.34 -17.35
C LYS A 191 -4.59 3.56 -17.30
N LYS A 192 -5.30 2.98 -16.31
CA LYS A 192 -6.75 3.15 -16.12
C LYS A 192 -7.12 3.83 -14.79
N ALA A 193 -6.16 4.35 -14.05
CA ALA A 193 -6.45 5.10 -12.83
C ALA A 193 -7.23 6.39 -13.13
N THR A 194 -8.12 6.78 -12.24
CA THR A 194 -8.78 8.10 -12.27
C THR A 194 -7.82 9.14 -11.73
N LEU A 195 -7.55 10.19 -12.48
CA LEU A 195 -6.64 11.28 -12.12
C LEU A 195 -7.46 12.49 -11.65
N VAL A 196 -7.26 12.91 -10.40
CA VAL A 196 -7.99 14.04 -9.82
C VAL A 196 -7.03 15.20 -9.60
N SER A 197 -7.27 16.30 -10.29
CA SER A 197 -6.47 17.52 -10.15
C SER A 197 -6.72 18.21 -8.82
N VAL A 198 -5.66 18.50 -8.09
CA VAL A 198 -5.69 19.33 -6.88
C VAL A 198 -4.66 20.44 -7.08
N LYS A 199 -5.09 21.54 -7.72
CA LYS A 199 -4.22 22.67 -8.08
C LYS A 199 -3.86 23.48 -6.83
N VAL A 200 -2.69 23.16 -6.28
CA VAL A 200 -2.10 23.82 -5.10
C VAL A 200 -0.86 24.64 -5.44
N LEU A 201 -0.45 24.62 -6.69
CA LEU A 201 0.57 25.48 -7.26
C LEU A 201 -0.06 26.37 -8.34
N SER A 202 0.41 27.60 -8.42
CA SER A 202 0.01 28.58 -9.42
C SER A 202 0.53 28.21 -10.83
N ASP A 203 0.16 28.98 -11.83
CA ASP A 203 0.68 28.82 -13.19
C ASP A 203 2.19 29.13 -13.31
N SER A 204 2.76 29.81 -12.31
CA SER A 204 4.21 29.99 -12.20
C SER A 204 4.94 28.81 -11.55
N GLY A 205 4.22 27.76 -11.13
CA GLY A 205 4.80 26.55 -10.50
C GLY A 205 5.13 26.71 -9.01
N SER A 206 4.58 27.71 -8.33
CA SER A 206 4.81 27.94 -6.89
C SER A 206 3.51 28.02 -6.12
N GLY A 207 3.56 27.69 -4.82
CA GLY A 207 2.40 27.74 -3.93
C GLY A 207 2.76 27.85 -2.46
N ALA A 208 1.87 28.42 -1.66
CA ALA A 208 2.03 28.50 -0.22
C ALA A 208 1.70 27.14 0.44
N PHE A 209 2.38 26.80 1.51
CA PHE A 209 2.03 25.60 2.29
C PHE A 209 0.59 25.61 2.79
N SER A 210 0.01 26.77 3.09
CA SER A 210 -1.40 26.90 3.47
C SER A 210 -2.34 26.41 2.35
N THR A 211 -2.06 26.74 1.08
CA THR A 211 -2.83 26.27 -0.08
C THR A 211 -2.65 24.74 -0.27
N ILE A 212 -1.43 24.21 -0.06
CA ILE A 212 -1.17 22.79 -0.13
C ILE A 212 -1.95 22.05 0.96
N ILE A 213 -1.96 22.56 2.20
CA ILE A 213 -2.72 21.98 3.32
C ILE A 213 -4.23 22.03 3.05
N ALA A 214 -4.75 23.11 2.48
CA ALA A 214 -6.15 23.21 2.07
C ALA A 214 -6.51 22.16 1.00
N GLY A 215 -5.63 21.92 0.03
CA GLY A 215 -5.78 20.84 -0.95
C GLY A 215 -5.82 19.45 -0.31
N LEU A 216 -4.94 19.17 0.66
CA LEU A 216 -4.92 17.90 1.41
C LEU A 216 -6.19 17.70 2.25
N ASP A 217 -6.68 18.77 2.88
CA ASP A 217 -7.93 18.75 3.63
C ASP A 217 -9.13 18.45 2.71
N TRP A 218 -9.16 19.10 1.55
CA TRP A 218 -10.17 18.81 0.52
C TRP A 218 -10.10 17.36 0.05
N VAL A 219 -8.90 16.79 -0.19
CA VAL A 219 -8.74 15.37 -0.57
C VAL A 219 -9.32 14.46 0.48
N LEU A 220 -9.01 14.67 1.76
CA LEU A 220 -9.52 13.85 2.86
C LEU A 220 -11.05 13.85 2.91
N ALA A 221 -11.68 15.01 2.68
CA ALA A 221 -13.13 15.17 2.68
C ALA A 221 -13.81 14.57 1.42
N ASN A 222 -13.12 14.53 0.26
CA ASN A 222 -13.73 14.23 -1.03
C ASN A 222 -13.23 12.93 -1.69
N LYS A 223 -12.29 12.19 -1.08
CA LYS A 223 -11.80 10.91 -1.63
C LYS A 223 -12.92 9.86 -1.79
N GLY A 224 -13.97 9.96 -0.97
CA GLY A 224 -15.04 8.96 -0.93
C GLY A 224 -14.56 7.62 -0.38
N THR A 225 -15.15 6.53 -0.87
CA THR A 225 -14.81 5.15 -0.47
C THR A 225 -13.81 4.47 -1.41
N SER A 226 -13.51 5.07 -2.57
CA SER A 226 -12.56 4.48 -3.53
C SER A 226 -11.16 4.42 -2.95
N PRO A 227 -10.39 3.35 -3.21
CA PRO A 227 -8.96 3.32 -2.94
C PRO A 227 -8.28 4.54 -3.57
N SER A 228 -7.38 5.17 -2.85
CA SER A 228 -6.84 6.46 -3.27
C SER A 228 -5.36 6.60 -2.94
N VAL A 229 -4.63 7.33 -3.79
CA VAL A 229 -3.22 7.70 -3.62
C VAL A 229 -3.08 9.20 -3.81
N ILE A 230 -2.14 9.82 -3.12
CA ILE A 230 -1.73 11.20 -3.35
C ILE A 230 -0.32 11.21 -3.96
N ASN A 231 -0.13 12.01 -5.00
CA ASN A 231 1.19 12.39 -5.49
C ASN A 231 1.45 13.89 -5.24
N MET A 232 2.57 14.19 -4.60
CA MET A 232 3.05 15.55 -4.34
C MET A 232 4.44 15.70 -4.98
N SER A 233 4.47 16.10 -6.25
CA SER A 233 5.70 16.41 -6.98
C SER A 233 6.16 17.85 -6.68
N LEU A 234 6.23 18.20 -5.41
CA LEU A 234 6.51 19.54 -4.90
C LEU A 234 7.25 19.47 -3.57
N GLY A 235 7.86 20.56 -3.16
CA GLY A 235 8.51 20.67 -1.85
C GLY A 235 9.14 22.03 -1.63
N GLY A 236 9.62 22.23 -0.40
CA GLY A 236 10.35 23.42 0.01
C GLY A 236 11.36 23.13 1.11
N SER A 237 12.27 24.04 1.33
CA SER A 237 13.32 23.92 2.38
C SER A 237 12.73 23.99 3.77
N GLY A 238 13.33 23.27 4.71
CA GLY A 238 12.93 23.23 6.10
C GLY A 238 11.91 22.15 6.43
N SER A 239 11.20 22.33 7.52
CA SER A 239 10.13 21.45 8.00
C SER A 239 8.87 22.25 8.31
N ASN A 240 7.70 21.67 8.00
CA ASN A 240 6.41 22.28 8.31
C ASN A 240 5.55 21.29 9.11
N THR A 241 5.43 21.55 10.41
CA THR A 241 4.72 20.64 11.34
C THR A 241 3.24 20.47 10.97
N THR A 242 2.57 21.53 10.47
CA THR A 242 1.17 21.45 10.08
C THR A 242 0.99 20.58 8.82
N LEU A 243 1.88 20.72 7.84
CA LEU A 243 1.89 19.85 6.65
C LEU A 243 2.20 18.40 7.04
N ASN A 244 3.16 18.16 7.91
CA ASN A 244 3.46 16.81 8.41
C ASN A 244 2.25 16.19 9.13
N SER A 245 1.50 16.98 9.90
CA SER A 245 0.26 16.52 10.56
C SER A 245 -0.85 16.20 9.56
N ALA A 246 -0.98 16.96 8.45
CA ALA A 246 -1.92 16.68 7.39
C ALA A 246 -1.57 15.38 6.66
N VAL A 247 -0.28 15.17 6.32
CA VAL A 247 0.22 13.92 5.75
C VAL A 247 -0.08 12.72 6.66
N LYS A 248 0.14 12.87 7.97
CA LYS A 248 -0.19 11.81 8.94
C LYS A 248 -1.68 11.45 8.93
N ARG A 249 -2.57 12.43 8.89
CA ARG A 249 -4.02 12.18 8.85
C ARG A 249 -4.44 11.39 7.61
N LEU A 250 -3.85 11.68 6.46
CA LEU A 250 -4.10 10.95 5.22
C LEU A 250 -3.55 9.53 5.29
N TYR A 251 -2.35 9.37 5.84
CA TYR A 251 -1.78 8.05 6.11
C TYR A 251 -2.70 7.20 6.98
N ASP A 252 -3.21 7.75 8.10
CA ASP A 252 -4.14 7.07 9.02
C ASP A 252 -5.50 6.76 8.33
N ALA A 253 -5.90 7.58 7.34
CA ALA A 253 -7.09 7.40 6.52
C ALA A 253 -6.91 6.41 5.35
N LYS A 254 -5.82 5.64 5.35
CA LYS A 254 -5.43 4.66 4.32
C LYS A 254 -5.20 5.29 2.94
N VAL A 255 -4.64 6.50 2.90
CA VAL A 255 -4.26 7.18 1.65
C VAL A 255 -2.74 7.30 1.61
N PRO A 256 -2.02 6.51 0.80
CA PRO A 256 -0.60 6.68 0.57
C PRO A 256 -0.27 8.08 0.03
N VAL A 257 0.74 8.73 0.62
CA VAL A 257 1.22 10.05 0.23
C VAL A 257 2.64 9.90 -0.32
N ILE A 258 2.76 9.93 -1.63
CA ILE A 258 4.01 9.78 -2.37
C ILE A 258 4.55 11.17 -2.69
N VAL A 259 5.80 11.44 -2.36
CA VAL A 259 6.37 12.78 -2.45
C VAL A 259 7.75 12.79 -3.14
N ALA A 260 8.06 13.84 -3.85
CA ALA A 260 9.38 14.08 -4.41
C ALA A 260 10.40 14.36 -3.29
N ALA A 261 11.62 13.80 -3.37
CA ALA A 261 12.66 14.02 -2.37
C ALA A 261 13.29 15.42 -2.45
N GLY A 262 13.17 16.11 -3.59
CA GLY A 262 13.79 17.40 -3.87
C GLY A 262 15.00 17.28 -4.84
N ASN A 263 15.41 18.43 -5.38
CA ASN A 263 16.35 18.50 -6.51
C ASN A 263 17.63 19.32 -6.22
N ASP A 264 18.07 19.36 -4.96
CA ASP A 264 19.18 20.21 -4.50
C ASP A 264 20.49 19.44 -4.28
N ASN A 265 20.50 18.11 -4.61
CA ASN A 265 21.62 17.21 -4.33
C ASN A 265 22.06 17.27 -2.84
N ARG A 266 21.09 17.25 -1.92
CA ARG A 266 21.25 17.37 -0.48
C ARG A 266 20.48 16.29 0.27
N ASP A 267 20.72 16.20 1.59
CA ASP A 267 19.91 15.31 2.44
C ASP A 267 18.45 15.74 2.46
N ALA A 268 17.54 14.81 2.16
CA ALA A 268 16.10 15.04 2.10
C ALA A 268 15.49 15.43 3.45
N SER A 269 16.17 15.21 4.57
CA SER A 269 15.73 15.63 5.91
C SER A 269 15.55 17.15 6.05
N GLY A 270 16.23 17.93 5.21
CA GLY A 270 16.12 19.37 5.12
C GLY A 270 14.93 19.88 4.31
N PHE A 271 14.05 19.02 3.79
CA PHE A 271 13.01 19.39 2.82
C PHE A 271 11.63 18.84 3.19
N THR A 272 10.60 19.67 3.19
CA THR A 272 9.21 19.27 3.40
C THR A 272 8.47 19.18 2.05
N PRO A 273 7.58 18.18 1.78
CA PRO A 273 7.11 17.13 2.69
C PRO A 273 7.99 15.87 2.72
N ALA A 274 9.16 15.82 2.08
CA ALA A 274 10.04 14.65 2.06
C ALA A 274 10.47 14.20 3.47
N ASN A 275 10.54 15.14 4.43
CA ASN A 275 10.87 14.86 5.83
C ASN A 275 9.65 14.54 6.71
N ALA A 276 8.43 14.48 6.17
CA ALA A 276 7.27 14.05 6.93
C ALA A 276 7.38 12.53 7.21
N PRO A 277 7.26 12.07 8.46
CA PRO A 277 7.49 10.67 8.82
C PRO A 277 6.61 9.66 8.08
N GLN A 278 5.38 10.05 7.74
CA GLN A 278 4.39 9.24 7.06
C GLN A 278 4.35 9.46 5.53
N ALA A 279 5.23 10.29 4.98
CA ALA A 279 5.39 10.42 3.53
C ALA A 279 6.33 9.33 2.99
N TYR A 280 6.10 8.94 1.74
CA TYR A 280 6.97 8.05 0.99
C TYR A 280 7.82 8.86 0.03
N ALA A 281 9.01 9.26 0.45
CA ALA A 281 9.90 10.14 -0.32
C ALA A 281 10.64 9.36 -1.41
N VAL A 282 10.61 9.89 -2.64
CA VAL A 282 11.12 9.27 -3.86
C VAL A 282 12.29 10.05 -4.43
N GLY A 283 13.45 9.40 -4.54
CA GLY A 283 14.62 9.91 -5.24
C GLY A 283 14.57 9.64 -6.75
N SER A 284 15.35 10.37 -7.52
CA SER A 284 15.43 10.26 -8.98
C SER A 284 16.60 9.40 -9.43
N SER A 285 16.35 8.49 -10.38
CA SER A 285 17.38 7.71 -11.08
C SER A 285 17.46 8.02 -12.57
N THR A 286 18.58 7.61 -13.17
CA THR A 286 18.83 7.63 -14.61
C THR A 286 18.56 6.25 -15.23
N ASN A 287 18.56 6.17 -16.57
CA ASN A 287 18.41 4.93 -17.33
C ASN A 287 19.62 3.96 -17.21
N THR A 288 20.64 4.33 -16.47
CA THR A 288 21.82 3.48 -16.17
C THR A 288 21.89 3.11 -14.68
N ASP A 289 20.79 3.23 -13.96
CA ASP A 289 20.71 2.98 -12.51
C ASP A 289 21.69 3.86 -11.67
N ALA A 290 21.98 5.08 -12.11
CA ALA A 290 22.66 6.05 -11.28
C ALA A 290 21.64 6.98 -10.59
N ARG A 291 21.93 7.41 -9.36
CA ARG A 291 21.18 8.53 -8.78
C ARG A 291 21.36 9.76 -9.66
N SER A 292 20.28 10.43 -10.03
CA SER A 292 20.34 11.67 -10.80
C SER A 292 21.15 12.71 -10.02
N SER A 293 22.02 13.46 -10.71
CA SER A 293 22.98 14.38 -10.06
C SER A 293 22.30 15.44 -9.19
N PHE A 294 21.08 15.83 -9.54
CA PHE A 294 20.26 16.79 -8.78
C PHE A 294 19.49 16.14 -7.62
N SER A 295 19.25 14.82 -7.65
CA SER A 295 18.35 14.17 -6.68
C SER A 295 18.84 14.34 -5.26
N ASN A 296 17.95 14.76 -4.37
CA ASN A 296 18.16 14.63 -2.94
C ASN A 296 18.30 13.14 -2.56
N PHE A 297 18.95 12.89 -1.42
CA PHE A 297 19.36 11.58 -0.94
C PHE A 297 19.19 11.48 0.59
N GLY A 298 19.73 10.45 1.22
CA GLY A 298 19.77 10.30 2.67
C GLY A 298 18.77 9.25 3.20
N PRO A 299 18.67 9.08 4.53
CA PRO A 299 17.91 8.00 5.16
C PRO A 299 16.40 8.10 4.97
N LEU A 300 15.88 9.29 4.65
CA LEU A 300 14.44 9.49 4.43
C LEU A 300 13.99 9.11 3.01
N VAL A 301 14.90 9.02 2.03
CA VAL A 301 14.56 8.50 0.70
C VAL A 301 14.24 7.01 0.82
N LYS A 302 13.02 6.64 0.46
CA LYS A 302 12.52 5.26 0.59
C LYS A 302 12.85 4.42 -0.63
N ILE A 303 12.87 5.03 -1.81
CA ILE A 303 13.06 4.36 -3.09
C ILE A 303 13.56 5.37 -4.13
N PHE A 304 14.24 4.87 -5.18
CA PHE A 304 14.51 5.61 -6.39
C PHE A 304 13.63 5.13 -7.53
N ALA A 305 13.19 6.05 -8.37
CA ALA A 305 12.42 5.77 -9.57
C ALA A 305 12.92 6.64 -10.74
N PRO A 306 12.58 6.28 -11.98
CA PRO A 306 12.98 7.04 -13.17
C PRO A 306 12.57 8.51 -13.07
N GLY A 307 13.55 9.42 -13.13
CA GLY A 307 13.29 10.85 -13.01
C GLY A 307 14.17 11.74 -13.89
N SER A 308 15.13 11.17 -14.65
CA SER A 308 15.94 11.91 -15.61
C SER A 308 15.39 11.72 -17.02
N SER A 309 15.15 12.83 -17.76
CA SER A 309 14.68 12.79 -19.15
C SER A 309 13.42 11.93 -19.33
N ILE A 310 12.40 12.20 -18.55
CA ILE A 310 11.10 11.53 -18.59
C ILE A 310 10.18 12.26 -19.57
N THR A 311 9.66 11.53 -20.55
CA THR A 311 8.67 12.02 -21.53
C THR A 311 7.26 11.72 -21.04
N SER A 312 6.39 12.71 -21.05
CA SER A 312 4.97 12.58 -20.66
C SER A 312 4.12 13.68 -21.31
N ALA A 313 2.82 13.68 -21.02
CA ALA A 313 1.84 14.65 -21.49
C ALA A 313 2.25 16.09 -21.12
N TRP A 314 1.89 17.06 -21.99
CA TRP A 314 2.18 18.46 -21.77
C TRP A 314 0.97 19.36 -22.07
N TRP A 315 0.92 20.54 -21.45
CA TRP A 315 -0.28 21.39 -21.42
C TRP A 315 -0.53 22.21 -22.69
N THR A 316 0.44 22.38 -23.56
CA THR A 316 0.35 23.32 -24.72
C THR A 316 -0.63 22.89 -25.80
N SER A 317 -1.01 21.61 -25.84
CA SER A 317 -2.12 21.09 -26.64
C SER A 317 -2.59 19.74 -26.10
N THR A 318 -3.73 19.25 -26.56
CA THR A 318 -4.31 17.96 -26.14
C THR A 318 -3.50 16.73 -26.56
N THR A 319 -2.43 16.90 -27.31
CA THR A 319 -1.53 15.82 -27.76
C THR A 319 -0.06 16.14 -27.51
N ALA A 320 0.23 17.30 -26.89
CA ALA A 320 1.60 17.75 -26.67
C ALA A 320 2.32 16.84 -25.65
N LEU A 321 3.60 16.62 -25.93
CA LEU A 321 4.51 15.89 -25.05
C LEU A 321 5.69 16.79 -24.68
N ASN A 322 6.29 16.53 -23.53
CA ASN A 322 7.54 17.17 -23.14
C ASN A 322 8.42 16.18 -22.39
N THR A 323 9.73 16.42 -22.40
CA THR A 323 10.73 15.61 -21.71
C THR A 323 11.45 16.48 -20.69
N ILE A 324 11.23 16.20 -19.41
CA ILE A 324 11.84 16.95 -18.31
C ILE A 324 12.45 16.02 -17.26
N SER A 325 13.20 16.59 -16.33
CA SER A 325 13.90 15.83 -15.27
C SER A 325 13.60 16.41 -13.91
N GLY A 326 13.52 15.54 -12.90
CA GLY A 326 13.27 15.91 -11.51
C GLY A 326 12.86 14.73 -10.66
N THR A 327 13.00 14.84 -9.35
CA THR A 327 12.32 13.92 -8.41
C THR A 327 10.80 14.03 -8.55
N SER A 328 10.32 15.15 -9.10
CA SER A 328 8.94 15.36 -9.51
C SER A 328 8.45 14.40 -10.61
N MET A 329 9.35 13.83 -11.41
CA MET A 329 9.06 12.81 -12.43
C MET A 329 9.24 11.40 -11.88
N ALA A 330 10.06 11.25 -10.84
CA ALA A 330 10.24 9.97 -10.15
C ALA A 330 9.05 9.62 -9.23
N SER A 331 8.55 10.57 -8.48
CA SER A 331 7.40 10.40 -7.56
C SER A 331 6.15 9.81 -8.24
N PRO A 332 5.70 10.31 -9.41
CA PRO A 332 4.51 9.77 -10.07
C PRO A 332 4.65 8.33 -10.56
N HIS A 333 5.86 7.84 -10.88
CA HIS A 333 6.07 6.42 -11.14
C HIS A 333 5.70 5.56 -9.91
N VAL A 334 6.10 6.01 -8.72
CA VAL A 334 5.78 5.32 -7.46
C VAL A 334 4.30 5.46 -7.10
N ALA A 335 3.69 6.63 -7.35
CA ALA A 335 2.25 6.83 -7.15
C ALA A 335 1.41 5.92 -8.07
N GLY A 336 1.84 5.76 -9.32
CA GLY A 336 1.26 4.79 -10.25
C GLY A 336 1.40 3.35 -9.73
N ALA A 337 2.58 2.95 -9.27
CA ALA A 337 2.79 1.63 -8.67
C ALA A 337 1.91 1.39 -7.43
N ALA A 338 1.75 2.39 -6.57
CA ALA A 338 0.81 2.34 -5.44
C ALA A 338 -0.64 2.12 -5.91
N ALA A 339 -1.04 2.75 -7.03
CA ALA A 339 -2.37 2.55 -7.61
C ALA A 339 -2.55 1.12 -8.15
N LEU A 340 -1.53 0.52 -8.78
CA LEU A 340 -1.58 -0.88 -9.21
C LEU A 340 -1.78 -1.83 -8.02
N LEU A 341 -1.07 -1.60 -6.91
CA LEU A 341 -1.19 -2.38 -5.68
C LEU A 341 -2.56 -2.23 -5.01
N LEU A 342 -3.12 -1.01 -5.00
CA LEU A 342 -4.46 -0.75 -4.47
C LEU A 342 -5.57 -1.34 -5.34
N GLN A 343 -5.40 -1.47 -6.65
CA GLN A 343 -6.33 -2.22 -7.50
C GLN A 343 -6.33 -3.70 -7.10
N ALA A 344 -5.16 -4.29 -6.84
CA ALA A 344 -5.03 -5.69 -6.44
C ALA A 344 -5.57 -5.93 -5.02
N ASN A 345 -5.44 -4.97 -4.10
CA ASN A 345 -5.96 -5.03 -2.74
C ASN A 345 -6.55 -3.67 -2.30
N PRO A 346 -7.83 -3.41 -2.60
CA PRO A 346 -8.49 -2.14 -2.32
C PRO A 346 -8.59 -1.75 -0.84
N THR A 347 -8.44 -2.70 0.06
CA THR A 347 -8.56 -2.52 1.50
C THR A 347 -7.23 -2.34 2.22
N ALA A 348 -6.11 -2.46 1.49
CA ALA A 348 -4.77 -2.34 2.06
C ALA A 348 -4.58 -1.04 2.85
N THR A 349 -3.87 -1.13 3.95
CA THR A 349 -3.44 0.05 4.70
C THR A 349 -2.30 0.78 3.97
N THR A 350 -2.09 2.05 4.30
CA THR A 350 -0.96 2.82 3.74
C THR A 350 0.38 2.13 4.00
N GLN A 351 0.58 1.58 5.20
CA GLN A 351 1.81 0.86 5.53
C GLN A 351 2.00 -0.38 4.67
N GLN A 352 0.95 -1.19 4.44
CA GLN A 352 1.01 -2.35 3.55
C GLN A 352 1.41 -1.99 2.13
N ILE A 353 0.92 -0.86 1.60
CA ILE A 353 1.33 -0.36 0.29
C ILE A 353 2.81 0.05 0.29
N TYR A 354 3.27 0.78 1.31
CA TYR A 354 4.66 1.20 1.43
C TYR A 354 5.62 0.01 1.56
N ASP A 355 5.25 -0.97 2.39
CA ASP A 355 6.03 -2.19 2.57
C ASP A 355 6.08 -3.01 1.30
N SER A 356 4.96 -3.11 0.58
CA SER A 356 4.89 -3.82 -0.71
C SER A 356 5.80 -3.17 -1.76
N ILE A 357 5.76 -1.84 -1.90
CA ILE A 357 6.65 -1.12 -2.81
C ILE A 357 8.12 -1.37 -2.44
N SER A 358 8.47 -1.29 -1.16
CA SER A 358 9.85 -1.44 -0.68
C SER A 358 10.35 -2.89 -0.77
N THR A 359 9.48 -3.86 -0.50
CA THR A 359 9.83 -5.30 -0.53
C THR A 359 10.01 -5.78 -1.97
N ASN A 360 9.11 -5.36 -2.87
CA ASN A 360 9.15 -5.72 -4.28
C ASN A 360 10.28 -5.02 -5.04
N ALA A 361 10.80 -3.90 -4.53
CA ALA A 361 11.83 -3.12 -5.19
C ALA A 361 13.10 -3.93 -5.48
N THR A 362 13.74 -3.64 -6.61
CA THR A 362 15.06 -4.16 -6.93
C THR A 362 16.11 -3.49 -6.05
N LYS A 363 16.88 -4.27 -5.30
CA LYS A 363 17.79 -3.76 -4.28
C LYS A 363 19.22 -3.62 -4.79
N ASN A 364 19.95 -2.63 -4.23
CA ASN A 364 21.40 -2.43 -4.42
C ASN A 364 21.82 -2.19 -5.89
N LYS A 365 20.96 -1.53 -6.69
CA LYS A 365 21.26 -1.23 -8.09
C LYS A 365 21.71 0.23 -8.33
N ILE A 366 21.25 1.17 -7.49
CA ILE A 366 21.57 2.58 -7.69
C ILE A 366 23.02 2.87 -7.34
N THR A 367 23.79 3.31 -8.34
CA THR A 367 25.14 3.82 -8.12
C THR A 367 25.07 5.22 -7.51
N ASN A 368 25.95 5.51 -6.55
CA ASN A 368 26.00 6.78 -5.80
C ASN A 368 24.65 7.14 -5.12
N SER A 369 23.93 6.15 -4.62
CA SER A 369 22.60 6.38 -4.00
C SER A 369 22.68 7.35 -2.81
N ASN A 370 23.76 7.30 -2.03
CA ASN A 370 23.94 8.06 -0.78
C ASN A 370 22.73 7.97 0.17
N SER A 371 21.97 6.89 0.06
CA SER A 371 20.73 6.64 0.82
C SER A 371 20.78 5.27 1.46
N THR A 372 20.17 5.14 2.63
CA THR A 372 20.09 3.85 3.35
C THR A 372 19.33 2.82 2.51
N ASN A 373 18.24 3.26 1.85
CA ASN A 373 17.44 2.40 0.99
C ASN A 373 17.93 2.54 -0.47
N ASN A 374 18.85 1.66 -0.88
CA ASN A 374 19.27 1.55 -2.28
C ASN A 374 18.31 0.64 -3.03
N HIS A 375 17.08 1.14 -3.25
CA HIS A 375 15.98 0.44 -3.88
C HIS A 375 15.59 1.11 -5.18
N VAL A 376 15.36 0.35 -6.25
CA VAL A 376 14.78 0.80 -7.53
C VAL A 376 13.36 0.30 -7.63
N LEU A 377 12.42 1.16 -8.02
CA LEU A 377 11.02 0.78 -8.22
C LEU A 377 10.90 -0.42 -9.16
N PHE A 378 10.08 -1.40 -8.77
CA PHE A 378 9.75 -2.57 -9.57
C PHE A 378 8.27 -2.91 -9.43
N THR A 379 7.54 -3.01 -10.54
CA THR A 379 6.07 -3.10 -10.56
C THR A 379 5.52 -4.49 -10.86
N ARG A 380 6.32 -5.43 -11.37
CA ARG A 380 5.86 -6.77 -11.75
C ARG A 380 5.72 -7.76 -10.60
N ALA A 381 6.30 -7.49 -9.45
CA ALA A 381 6.11 -8.30 -8.26
C ALA A 381 4.70 -8.03 -7.68
N GLY A 382 3.70 -8.66 -8.22
CA GLY A 382 2.31 -8.25 -8.23
C GLY A 382 1.45 -8.67 -7.05
N SER A 383 1.93 -8.78 -5.82
CA SER A 383 1.04 -8.92 -4.67
C SER A 383 1.36 -7.87 -3.62
N VAL A 384 0.30 -7.28 -3.07
CA VAL A 384 0.41 -6.60 -1.79
C VAL A 384 0.96 -7.65 -0.82
N VAL A 385 2.16 -7.40 -0.29
CA VAL A 385 2.64 -8.18 0.84
C VAL A 385 1.61 -7.93 1.94
N ASN A 386 0.73 -8.91 2.19
CA ASN A 386 0.07 -8.92 3.47
C ASN A 386 1.20 -9.08 4.48
N PRO A 387 1.48 -8.10 5.33
CA PRO A 387 2.25 -8.44 6.52
C PRO A 387 1.48 -9.60 7.14
N ASP A 388 2.20 -10.62 7.53
CA ASP A 388 1.75 -11.63 8.47
C ASP A 388 0.83 -10.94 9.49
N PRO A 389 -0.43 -11.40 9.70
CA PRO A 389 -1.47 -10.61 10.35
C PRO A 389 -0.86 -9.91 11.54
N ASP A 390 -0.91 -8.59 11.49
CA ASP A 390 -0.23 -7.58 12.33
C ASP A 390 0.40 -8.23 13.56
N PRO A 391 1.72 -8.38 13.67
CA PRO A 391 2.27 -9.17 14.78
C PRO A 391 1.61 -8.60 16.01
N GLN A 392 0.67 -9.38 16.59
CA GLN A 392 -0.13 -9.00 17.78
C GLN A 392 0.81 -8.20 18.66
N PRO A 393 0.51 -6.96 19.04
CA PRO A 393 1.50 -6.04 19.63
C PRO A 393 2.33 -6.86 20.59
N VAL A 394 3.60 -7.11 20.20
CA VAL A 394 4.42 -8.12 20.88
C VAL A 394 4.47 -7.65 22.31
N THR A 395 3.74 -8.34 23.17
CA THR A 395 3.60 -7.93 24.56
C THR A 395 4.99 -8.00 25.18
N ILE A 396 5.56 -6.85 25.45
CA ILE A 396 6.83 -6.79 26.17
C ILE A 396 6.54 -7.19 27.62
N ASN A 397 7.02 -8.37 28.00
CA ASN A 397 6.93 -8.86 29.37
C ASN A 397 8.15 -8.37 30.14
N LEU A 398 7.94 -7.92 31.35
CA LEU A 398 8.99 -7.54 32.29
C LEU A 398 8.74 -8.20 33.64
N SER A 399 9.77 -8.83 34.18
CA SER A 399 9.85 -9.31 35.56
C SER A 399 11.17 -8.88 36.20
N GLY A 400 11.27 -8.95 37.48
CA GLY A 400 12.53 -8.61 38.14
C GLY A 400 12.54 -8.97 39.61
N THR A 401 13.76 -8.99 40.16
CA THR A 401 14.03 -9.17 41.58
C THR A 401 15.00 -8.11 42.06
N VAL A 402 15.03 -7.88 43.35
CA VAL A 402 16.00 -6.98 43.99
C VAL A 402 16.94 -7.76 44.86
N THR A 403 18.23 -7.44 44.78
CA THR A 403 19.26 -7.94 45.67
C THR A 403 20.04 -6.77 46.26
N LYS A 404 20.71 -6.98 47.42
CA LYS A 404 21.62 -5.98 47.99
C LYS A 404 23.07 -6.43 47.78
N VAL A 405 23.85 -5.61 47.11
CA VAL A 405 25.27 -5.84 46.89
C VAL A 405 26.06 -4.71 47.58
N SER A 406 26.89 -5.07 48.54
CA SER A 406 27.65 -4.09 49.35
C SER A 406 26.75 -2.99 49.99
N GLY A 407 25.55 -3.38 50.44
CA GLY A 407 24.57 -2.50 51.09
C GLY A 407 23.79 -1.61 50.08
N ARG A 408 24.00 -1.75 48.78
CA ARG A 408 23.28 -1.02 47.71
C ARG A 408 22.29 -1.94 46.99
N VAL A 409 21.19 -1.35 46.61
CA VAL A 409 20.13 -2.08 45.87
C VAL A 409 20.56 -2.32 44.42
N ARG A 410 20.39 -3.57 43.95
CA ARG A 410 20.58 -3.96 42.56
C ARG A 410 19.28 -4.55 42.05
N GLY A 411 18.72 -3.95 40.99
CA GLY A 411 17.57 -4.49 40.26
C GLY A 411 18.04 -5.50 39.22
N ASN A 412 17.59 -6.76 39.28
CA ASN A 412 17.84 -7.76 38.24
C ASN A 412 16.57 -7.91 37.44
N LEU A 413 16.59 -7.45 36.17
CA LEU A 413 15.46 -7.45 35.28
C LEU A 413 15.58 -8.56 34.26
N THR A 414 14.46 -9.24 33.98
CA THR A 414 14.32 -10.20 32.88
C THR A 414 13.12 -9.74 32.04
N TYR A 415 13.30 -9.72 30.71
CA TYR A 415 12.26 -9.27 29.79
C TYR A 415 12.29 -10.05 28.49
N SER A 416 11.16 -10.05 27.77
CA SER A 416 10.98 -10.69 26.47
C SER A 416 10.03 -9.86 25.60
N GLY A 417 9.89 -10.26 24.33
CA GLY A 417 9.05 -9.54 23.39
C GLY A 417 9.83 -8.51 22.54
N PHE A 418 11.14 -8.68 22.40
CA PHE A 418 11.99 -7.88 21.52
C PHE A 418 12.49 -8.74 20.36
N THR A 419 12.62 -8.14 19.17
CA THR A 419 13.13 -8.80 17.97
C THR A 419 14.63 -8.55 17.79
N THR A 420 15.31 -9.45 17.09
CA THR A 420 16.75 -9.32 16.80
C THR A 420 17.02 -7.98 16.10
N GLY A 421 18.02 -7.24 16.59
CA GLY A 421 18.39 -5.92 16.07
C GLY A 421 17.71 -4.72 16.78
N GLN A 422 16.68 -4.96 17.60
CA GLN A 422 16.10 -3.90 18.44
C GLN A 422 17.06 -3.51 19.56
N ARG A 423 16.91 -2.28 20.06
CA ARG A 423 17.55 -1.81 21.29
C ARG A 423 16.49 -1.59 22.37
N VAL A 424 16.83 -1.93 23.59
CA VAL A 424 15.93 -1.89 24.75
C VAL A 424 16.28 -0.71 25.63
N GLN A 425 15.33 0.17 25.85
CA GLN A 425 15.43 1.29 26.81
C GLN A 425 14.93 0.85 28.18
N ILE A 426 15.73 1.03 29.21
CA ILE A 426 15.40 0.70 30.60
C ILE A 426 15.07 1.99 31.35
N PHE A 427 13.91 2.05 31.96
CA PHE A 427 13.46 3.16 32.78
C PHE A 427 13.36 2.73 34.26
N ARG A 428 13.86 3.57 35.13
CA ARG A 428 13.77 3.47 36.59
C ARG A 428 13.09 4.71 37.17
N ASN A 429 12.02 4.50 37.92
CA ASN A 429 11.23 5.62 38.50
C ASN A 429 10.86 6.68 37.45
N GLY A 430 10.47 6.24 36.26
CA GLY A 430 10.10 7.10 35.12
C GLY A 430 11.27 7.68 34.33
N THR A 431 12.51 7.58 34.79
CA THR A 431 13.70 8.14 34.13
C THR A 431 14.46 7.03 33.39
N ARG A 432 14.87 7.28 32.14
CA ARG A 432 15.68 6.33 31.37
C ARG A 432 17.08 6.22 31.98
N VAL A 433 17.48 5.00 32.36
CA VAL A 433 18.80 4.71 32.96
C VAL A 433 19.80 4.22 31.94
N THR A 434 19.35 3.53 30.90
CA THR A 434 20.23 3.04 29.81
C THR A 434 19.45 2.63 28.59
N THR A 435 20.20 2.36 27.50
CA THR A 435 19.74 1.64 26.31
C THR A 435 20.72 0.48 26.05
N THR A 436 20.23 -0.74 25.86
CA THR A 436 21.05 -1.94 25.68
C THR A 436 20.65 -2.70 24.44
N THR A 437 21.57 -3.50 23.89
CA THR A 437 21.30 -4.49 22.83
C THR A 437 20.98 -5.89 23.41
N ASN A 438 21.10 -6.07 24.73
CA ASN A 438 20.64 -7.31 25.36
C ASN A 438 19.10 -7.34 25.35
N LEU A 439 18.52 -8.35 24.72
CA LEU A 439 17.09 -8.49 24.50
C LEU A 439 16.37 -9.29 25.57
N THR A 440 17.07 -9.75 26.62
CA THR A 440 16.51 -10.69 27.62
C THR A 440 16.67 -10.23 29.05
N SER A 441 17.71 -9.45 29.38
CA SER A 441 17.98 -9.08 30.78
C SER A 441 18.82 -7.83 30.94
N TYR A 442 18.70 -7.20 32.10
CA TYR A 442 19.55 -6.08 32.54
C TYR A 442 19.70 -6.06 34.05
N ALA A 443 20.91 -5.80 34.53
CA ALA A 443 21.20 -5.61 35.95
C ALA A 443 21.48 -4.16 36.26
N ASP A 444 20.57 -3.50 36.92
CA ASP A 444 20.66 -2.08 37.31
C ASP A 444 21.38 -1.93 38.66
N GLN A 445 22.58 -1.39 38.62
CA GLN A 445 23.35 -1.07 39.83
C GLN A 445 22.91 0.31 40.32
N THR A 446 22.23 0.35 41.44
CA THR A 446 21.76 1.63 42.03
C THR A 446 22.66 2.11 43.15
N ASN A 447 22.53 3.39 43.51
CA ASN A 447 23.14 3.95 44.71
C ASN A 447 22.19 3.97 45.92
N ILE A 448 21.02 3.34 45.81
CA ILE A 448 19.99 3.33 46.85
C ILE A 448 20.42 2.41 47.98
N ARG A 449 20.25 2.87 49.23
CA ARG A 449 20.49 2.08 50.45
C ARG A 449 19.22 2.08 51.32
N GLY A 450 19.12 1.18 52.26
CA GLY A 450 17.96 1.06 53.14
C GLY A 450 16.83 0.21 52.58
N GLY A 451 15.62 0.40 53.06
CA GLY A 451 14.38 -0.22 52.56
C GLY A 451 13.57 0.73 51.71
N GLY A 452 12.70 0.19 50.87
CA GLY A 452 11.83 0.99 49.97
C GLY A 452 11.32 0.24 48.76
N SER A 453 10.88 0.98 47.77
CA SER A 453 10.45 0.41 46.46
C SER A 453 11.07 1.15 45.29
N ILE A 454 11.17 0.47 44.16
CA ILE A 454 11.71 1.00 42.91
C ILE A 454 10.86 0.51 41.79
N THR A 455 10.54 1.36 40.81
CA THR A 455 9.76 0.97 39.64
C THR A 455 10.62 0.80 38.41
N TYR A 456 10.29 -0.18 37.57
CA TYR A 456 10.93 -0.39 36.29
C TYR A 456 9.93 -0.55 35.16
N ARG A 457 10.30 -0.07 33.97
CA ARG A 457 9.62 -0.26 32.68
C ARG A 457 10.69 -0.44 31.60
N VAL A 458 10.44 -1.29 30.63
CA VAL A 458 11.29 -1.46 29.45
C VAL A 458 10.51 -1.15 28.18
N CYS A 459 11.16 -0.47 27.22
CA CYS A 459 10.54 -0.07 25.96
C CYS A 459 11.45 -0.42 24.79
N ALA A 460 10.88 -0.69 23.62
CA ALA A 460 11.62 -0.77 22.37
C ALA A 460 12.01 0.64 21.91
N GLU A 461 13.32 0.87 21.64
CA GLU A 461 13.84 2.19 21.26
C GLU A 461 13.14 2.70 19.99
N GLY A 462 12.76 3.98 20.01
CA GLY A 462 12.10 4.64 18.88
C GLY A 462 10.62 4.30 18.69
N THR A 463 10.01 3.56 19.64
CA THR A 463 8.58 3.17 19.57
C THR A 463 7.83 3.57 20.85
N THR A 464 6.51 3.45 20.81
CA THR A 464 5.65 3.56 22.00
C THR A 464 5.42 2.22 22.71
N ASN A 465 5.98 1.11 22.19
CA ASN A 465 5.79 -0.23 22.72
C ASN A 465 6.65 -0.43 23.97
N CYS A 466 5.99 -0.56 25.11
CA CYS A 466 6.61 -0.71 26.43
C CYS A 466 5.94 -1.82 27.22
N SER A 467 6.68 -2.40 28.17
CA SER A 467 6.09 -3.28 29.20
C SER A 467 5.14 -2.54 30.13
N ALA A 468 4.31 -3.26 30.86
CA ALA A 468 3.74 -2.76 32.10
C ALA A 468 4.87 -2.33 33.06
N THR A 469 4.59 -1.35 33.92
CA THR A 469 5.53 -0.94 34.98
C THR A 469 5.45 -1.99 36.12
N ILE A 470 6.59 -2.49 36.54
CA ILE A 470 6.68 -3.34 37.75
C ILE A 470 7.24 -2.56 38.93
N THR A 471 6.83 -2.91 40.14
CA THR A 471 7.36 -2.35 41.41
C THR A 471 8.08 -3.46 42.16
N LEU A 472 9.33 -3.20 42.53
CA LEU A 472 10.16 -4.13 43.32
C LEU A 472 10.41 -3.49 44.69
N THR A 473 10.13 -4.26 45.77
CA THR A 473 10.30 -3.80 47.15
C THR A 473 11.54 -4.48 47.78
N PHE A 474 12.31 -3.74 48.61
CA PHE A 474 13.57 -4.20 49.19
C PHE A 474 13.77 -3.71 50.62
#